data_0cfb57720ee0235ae91598d85cb65fd4
#
_entry.id   0cfb57720ee0235ae91598d85cb65fd4
#
_cell.length_a   1.000
_cell.length_b   1.000
_cell.length_c   1.000
_cell.angle_alpha   90.00
_cell.angle_beta   90.00
_cell.angle_gamma   90.00
#
_symmetry.space_group_name_H-M   'P 1'
#
loop_
_entity.id
_entity.type
_entity.pdbx_description
1 polymer ?
#
loop_
_entity_poly.entity_id
_entity_poly.type
_entity_poly.pdbx_seq_one_letter_code
_entity_poly.pdbx_strand_id
1 'polypeptide(L)'
;MKLLDRAKAFLNQRKLRNILLPLLNQLARLQHKGVKKIFFDDGVWMHETRFGYFAYHQPFISLDMARLDERAKANFLWGYRPRPGDTVIDVGAGVGEEALTFSRALGPRGKLISIEAHPRTFRCLEKLIEYNRLSNVVPIHTAVSETPGGTVYIENSDAYLANRLQKSGIPVPATTIDCIYRKLGLRRIHFLKMNIEGAERFAIRAMRETLCQTEIFCISCHDSLAEITGDDALRTRLEVRQFLIENGIRVCERRDPCLPSYIRDQVWGFNDRLLQMKAVAG
;
A
#
# COMPACT_ATOMS: atom_id res chain seq x y z
N MET A 1 23.15 1.13 -9.71
CA MET A 1 22.35 2.04 -8.87
C MET A 1 22.58 3.51 -9.21
N LYS A 2 23.76 4.10 -8.99
CA LYS A 2 24.02 5.55 -9.25
C LYS A 2 23.73 6.09 -10.67
N LEU A 3 23.83 5.28 -11.73
CA LEU A 3 23.58 5.73 -13.11
C LEU A 3 22.08 5.86 -13.42
N LEU A 4 21.28 4.94 -12.90
CA LEU A 4 19.81 4.96 -13.05
C LEU A 4 19.19 6.15 -12.30
N ASP A 5 19.70 6.46 -11.11
CA ASP A 5 19.24 7.58 -10.29
C ASP A 5 19.60 8.94 -10.92
N ARG A 6 20.76 9.02 -11.56
CA ARG A 6 21.14 10.18 -12.38
C ARG A 6 20.25 10.37 -13.61
N ALA A 7 19.88 9.26 -14.28
CA ALA A 7 18.97 9.31 -15.43
C ALA A 7 17.56 9.75 -15.00
N LYS A 8 17.08 9.30 -13.85
CA LYS A 8 15.77 9.71 -13.29
C LYS A 8 15.75 11.18 -12.85
N ALA A 9 16.82 11.64 -12.17
CA ALA A 9 16.98 13.06 -11.81
C ALA A 9 17.03 13.95 -13.07
N PHE A 10 17.66 13.46 -14.14
CA PHE A 10 17.74 14.12 -15.42
C PHE A 10 16.36 14.23 -16.10
N LEU A 11 15.52 13.19 -16.05
CA LEU A 11 14.15 13.19 -16.58
C LEU A 11 13.24 14.22 -15.86
N ASN A 12 13.54 14.54 -14.61
CA ASN A 12 12.77 15.50 -13.83
C ASN A 12 13.15 16.97 -14.09
N GLN A 13 14.22 17.24 -14.86
CA GLN A 13 14.56 18.61 -15.26
C GLN A 13 13.53 19.16 -16.25
N ARG A 14 12.97 20.35 -15.97
CA ARG A 14 11.89 20.97 -16.74
C ARG A 14 12.17 21.06 -18.25
N LYS A 15 13.37 21.46 -18.64
CA LYS A 15 13.73 21.59 -20.06
C LYS A 15 13.72 20.25 -20.78
N LEU A 16 14.32 19.24 -20.18
CA LEU A 16 14.40 17.91 -20.76
C LEU A 16 13.03 17.23 -20.81
N ARG A 17 12.26 17.35 -19.76
CA ARG A 17 10.89 16.84 -19.67
C ARG A 17 10.01 17.35 -20.81
N ASN A 18 10.07 18.65 -21.11
CA ASN A 18 9.30 19.25 -22.20
C ASN A 18 9.68 18.69 -23.58
N ILE A 19 10.94 18.29 -23.77
CA ILE A 19 11.41 17.64 -25.01
C ILE A 19 10.98 16.17 -25.04
N LEU A 20 11.06 15.47 -23.93
CA LEU A 20 10.79 14.02 -23.85
C LEU A 20 9.29 13.67 -23.81
N LEU A 21 8.46 14.52 -23.23
CA LEU A 21 7.01 14.27 -23.12
C LEU A 21 6.33 13.94 -24.46
N PRO A 22 6.53 14.68 -25.56
CA PRO A 22 5.95 14.33 -26.86
C PRO A 22 6.42 12.95 -27.34
N LEU A 23 7.71 12.63 -27.21
CA LEU A 23 8.27 11.34 -27.59
C LEU A 23 7.68 10.19 -26.77
N LEU A 24 7.61 10.34 -25.44
CA LEU A 24 7.03 9.34 -24.54
C LEU A 24 5.56 9.08 -24.90
N ASN A 25 4.80 10.13 -25.20
CA ASN A 25 3.40 10.01 -25.61
C ASN A 25 3.25 9.31 -26.97
N GLN A 26 4.15 9.60 -27.92
CA GLN A 26 4.16 8.92 -29.21
C GLN A 26 4.47 7.41 -29.04
N LEU A 27 5.49 7.07 -28.23
CA LEU A 27 5.85 5.68 -27.93
C LEU A 27 4.72 4.95 -27.21
N ALA A 28 4.07 5.58 -26.23
CA ALA A 28 2.94 4.98 -25.52
C ALA A 28 1.77 4.66 -26.46
N ARG A 29 1.46 5.54 -27.41
CA ARG A 29 0.42 5.31 -28.43
C ARG A 29 0.79 4.16 -29.36
N LEU A 30 2.04 4.06 -29.78
CA LEU A 30 2.50 2.99 -30.68
C LEU A 30 2.48 1.60 -30.02
N GLN A 31 2.72 1.55 -28.72
CA GLN A 31 2.73 0.27 -28.01
C GLN A 31 1.34 -0.29 -27.73
N HIS A 32 0.27 0.52 -27.76
CA HIS A 32 -1.11 0.13 -27.43
C HIS A 32 -1.26 -0.62 -26.09
N LYS A 33 -0.31 -0.45 -25.15
CA LYS A 33 -0.23 -1.17 -23.88
C LYS A 33 -0.77 -0.34 -22.69
N GLY A 34 -2.02 0.07 -22.78
CA GLY A 34 -2.78 0.60 -21.65
C GLY A 34 -2.62 2.10 -21.37
N VAL A 35 -1.49 2.73 -21.69
CA VAL A 35 -1.25 4.17 -21.46
C VAL A 35 -1.76 4.98 -22.66
N LYS A 36 -2.65 5.94 -22.40
CA LYS A 36 -3.20 6.86 -23.42
C LYS A 36 -2.40 8.17 -23.49
N LYS A 37 -2.03 8.69 -22.31
CA LYS A 37 -1.32 9.96 -22.18
C LYS A 37 -0.43 9.95 -20.95
N ILE A 38 0.75 10.54 -21.12
CA ILE A 38 1.70 10.80 -20.03
C ILE A 38 1.84 12.31 -19.90
N PHE A 39 1.80 12.81 -18.67
CA PHE A 39 2.07 14.21 -18.36
C PHE A 39 2.70 14.32 -16.98
N PHE A 40 3.20 15.50 -16.65
CA PHE A 40 3.85 15.74 -15.36
C PHE A 40 3.07 16.82 -14.61
N ASP A 41 2.68 16.49 -13.39
CA ASP A 41 1.98 17.41 -12.50
C ASP A 41 2.56 17.35 -11.10
N ASP A 42 2.95 18.49 -10.58
CA ASP A 42 3.36 18.74 -9.20
C ASP A 42 4.30 17.65 -8.62
N GLY A 43 5.40 17.41 -9.32
CA GLY A 43 6.45 16.51 -8.88
C GLY A 43 6.29 15.03 -9.27
N VAL A 44 5.17 14.64 -9.87
CA VAL A 44 4.88 13.26 -10.24
C VAL A 44 4.56 13.09 -11.71
N TRP A 45 4.79 11.89 -12.24
CA TRP A 45 4.43 11.49 -13.58
C TRP A 45 3.06 10.85 -13.61
N MET A 46 2.11 11.50 -14.28
CA MET A 46 0.75 11.04 -14.43
C MET A 46 0.57 10.22 -15.69
N HIS A 47 -0.19 9.14 -15.58
CA HIS A 47 -0.49 8.23 -16.67
C HIS A 47 -2.00 8.09 -16.79
N GLU A 48 -2.56 8.62 -17.87
CA GLU A 48 -3.96 8.40 -18.22
C GLU A 48 -4.08 7.03 -18.91
N THR A 49 -4.98 6.21 -18.40
CA THR A 49 -5.31 4.89 -18.95
C THR A 49 -6.81 4.78 -19.19
N ARG A 50 -7.27 3.67 -19.77
CA ARG A 50 -8.72 3.38 -19.87
C ARG A 50 -9.37 3.10 -18.50
N PHE A 51 -8.57 2.77 -17.48
CA PHE A 51 -9.05 2.44 -16.13
C PHE A 51 -8.99 3.61 -15.15
N GLY A 52 -8.39 4.72 -15.54
CA GLY A 52 -8.19 5.90 -14.71
C GLY A 52 -6.77 6.43 -14.78
N TYR A 53 -6.43 7.28 -13.84
CA TYR A 53 -5.13 7.93 -13.73
C TYR A 53 -4.25 7.22 -12.70
N PHE A 54 -2.97 7.06 -13.03
CA PHE A 54 -1.95 6.51 -12.14
C PHE A 54 -0.78 7.47 -12.05
N ALA A 55 -0.20 7.59 -10.88
CA ALA A 55 0.90 8.49 -10.58
C ALA A 55 2.14 7.72 -10.13
N TYR A 56 3.29 8.07 -10.69
CA TYR A 56 4.56 7.40 -10.38
C TYR A 56 5.72 8.40 -10.30
N HIS A 57 6.83 7.97 -9.71
CA HIS A 57 8.07 8.75 -9.64
C HIS A 57 8.78 8.90 -11.01
N GLN A 58 8.44 8.04 -11.96
CA GLN A 58 9.04 8.00 -13.30
C GLN A 58 7.98 7.71 -14.36
N PRO A 59 8.23 8.08 -15.64
CA PRO A 59 7.29 7.79 -16.70
C PRO A 59 7.33 6.32 -17.13
N PHE A 60 6.16 5.75 -17.40
CA PHE A 60 5.99 4.44 -18.01
C PHE A 60 5.24 4.56 -19.32
N ILE A 61 5.79 4.04 -20.40
CA ILE A 61 5.13 4.02 -21.72
C ILE A 61 4.12 2.86 -21.86
N SER A 62 4.14 1.92 -20.93
CA SER A 62 3.27 0.76 -20.88
C SER A 62 2.86 0.45 -19.45
N LEU A 63 1.58 0.28 -19.22
CA LEU A 63 0.99 -0.16 -17.96
C LEU A 63 -0.06 -1.22 -18.25
N ASP A 64 0.23 -2.46 -17.87
CA ASP A 64 -0.74 -3.56 -17.97
C ASP A 64 -1.68 -3.51 -16.76
N MET A 65 -2.76 -2.76 -16.91
CA MET A 65 -3.75 -2.54 -15.85
C MET A 65 -4.51 -3.80 -15.47
N ALA A 66 -4.75 -4.71 -16.42
CA ALA A 66 -5.40 -5.97 -16.11
C ALA A 66 -4.52 -6.80 -15.18
N ARG A 67 -3.22 -6.88 -15.49
CA ARG A 67 -2.24 -7.57 -14.66
C ARG A 67 -2.07 -6.93 -13.28
N LEU A 68 -2.13 -5.60 -13.17
CA LEU A 68 -2.07 -4.91 -11.88
C LEU A 68 -3.28 -5.23 -11.01
N ASP A 69 -4.48 -5.21 -11.57
CA ASP A 69 -5.72 -5.55 -10.87
C ASP A 69 -5.76 -7.03 -10.47
N GLU A 70 -5.37 -7.94 -11.37
CA GLU A 70 -5.25 -9.37 -11.07
C GLU A 70 -4.20 -9.63 -9.96
N ARG A 71 -3.07 -8.94 -10.01
CA ARG A 71 -2.05 -9.02 -8.96
C ARG A 71 -2.56 -8.53 -7.61
N ALA A 72 -3.25 -7.39 -7.57
CA ALA A 72 -3.86 -6.88 -6.34
C ALA A 72 -4.87 -7.89 -5.75
N LYS A 73 -5.72 -8.48 -6.60
CA LYS A 73 -6.67 -9.51 -6.19
C LYS A 73 -5.98 -10.77 -5.69
N ALA A 74 -5.00 -11.28 -6.41
CA ALA A 74 -4.26 -12.48 -6.03
C ALA A 74 -3.47 -12.29 -4.71
N ASN A 75 -2.93 -11.09 -4.50
CA ASN A 75 -2.15 -10.77 -3.32
C ASN A 75 -3.04 -10.51 -2.09
N PHE A 76 -4.01 -9.61 -2.21
CA PHE A 76 -4.66 -9.01 -1.04
C PHE A 76 -6.15 -9.33 -0.93
N LEU A 77 -6.74 -10.05 -1.88
CA LEU A 77 -8.17 -10.40 -1.85
C LEU A 77 -8.43 -11.92 -1.76
N TRP A 78 -7.42 -12.71 -1.39
CA TRP A 78 -7.59 -14.14 -1.22
C TRP A 78 -8.58 -14.50 -0.10
N GLY A 79 -8.45 -13.88 1.06
CA GLY A 79 -9.29 -14.11 2.24
C GLY A 79 -10.37 -13.05 2.46
N TYR A 80 -10.41 -12.01 1.63
CA TYR A 80 -11.35 -10.89 1.75
C TYR A 80 -12.00 -10.56 0.42
N ARG A 81 -13.31 -10.37 0.43
CA ARG A 81 -14.08 -9.89 -0.73
C ARG A 81 -14.70 -8.55 -0.39
N PRO A 82 -14.21 -7.44 -0.97
CA PRO A 82 -14.75 -6.10 -0.72
C PRO A 82 -16.24 -6.03 -1.06
N ARG A 83 -17.00 -5.35 -0.23
CA ARG A 83 -18.42 -5.09 -0.44
C ARG A 83 -18.71 -3.59 -0.37
N PRO A 84 -19.71 -3.10 -1.09
CA PRO A 84 -20.16 -1.71 -0.95
C PRO A 84 -20.49 -1.37 0.50
N GLY A 85 -19.88 -0.30 1.03
CA GLY A 85 -20.04 0.13 2.41
C GLY A 85 -18.97 -0.38 3.39
N ASP A 86 -18.09 -1.30 2.98
CA ASP A 86 -17.02 -1.77 3.85
C ASP A 86 -16.01 -0.64 4.17
N THR A 87 -15.37 -0.74 5.33
CA THR A 87 -14.23 0.08 5.75
C THR A 87 -12.95 -0.74 5.66
N VAL A 88 -11.97 -0.22 4.93
CA VAL A 88 -10.66 -0.86 4.71
C VAL A 88 -9.55 0.08 5.20
N ILE A 89 -8.55 -0.46 5.87
CA ILE A 89 -7.30 0.23 6.18
C ILE A 89 -6.18 -0.42 5.36
N ASP A 90 -5.48 0.38 4.58
CA ASP A 90 -4.34 0.00 3.76
C ASP A 90 -3.09 0.70 4.31
N VAL A 91 -2.28 -0.04 5.08
CA VAL A 91 -1.02 0.43 5.66
C VAL A 91 0.13 0.10 4.72
N GLY A 92 0.84 1.10 4.28
CA GLY A 92 1.81 0.99 3.18
C GLY A 92 1.08 0.96 1.83
N ALA A 93 0.29 2.02 1.57
CA ALA A 93 -0.53 2.14 0.36
C ALA A 93 0.31 2.37 -0.91
N GLY A 94 1.60 2.69 -0.77
CA GLY A 94 2.47 2.94 -1.89
C GLY A 94 1.97 4.11 -2.75
N VAL A 95 2.14 3.99 -4.05
CA VAL A 95 1.63 4.99 -5.01
C VAL A 95 0.11 4.89 -5.25
N GLY A 96 -0.57 3.96 -4.57
CA GLY A 96 -2.02 3.78 -4.63
C GLY A 96 -2.51 2.83 -5.75
N GLU A 97 -1.68 1.91 -6.23
CA GLU A 97 -2.10 0.97 -7.28
C GLU A 97 -3.37 0.19 -6.88
N GLU A 98 -3.43 -0.29 -5.63
CA GLU A 98 -4.58 -1.00 -5.08
C GLU A 98 -5.75 -0.05 -4.71
N ALA A 99 -5.46 1.22 -4.42
CA ALA A 99 -6.47 2.17 -3.94
C ALA A 99 -7.63 2.35 -4.92
N LEU A 100 -7.34 2.35 -6.23
CA LEU A 100 -8.38 2.47 -7.26
C LEU A 100 -9.30 1.23 -7.28
N THR A 101 -8.72 0.03 -7.16
CA THR A 101 -9.47 -1.24 -7.11
C THR A 101 -10.34 -1.31 -5.85
N PHE A 102 -9.76 -1.03 -4.67
CA PHE A 102 -10.51 -0.99 -3.42
C PHE A 102 -11.63 0.07 -3.44
N SER A 103 -11.29 1.31 -3.79
CA SER A 103 -12.24 2.42 -3.80
C SER A 103 -13.50 2.10 -4.62
N ARG A 104 -13.31 1.52 -5.82
CA ARG A 104 -14.43 1.12 -6.69
C ARG A 104 -15.26 0.00 -6.09
N ALA A 105 -14.63 -1.01 -5.52
CA ALA A 105 -15.32 -2.15 -4.92
C ALA A 105 -16.10 -1.75 -3.65
N LEU A 106 -15.57 -0.82 -2.86
CA LEU A 106 -16.22 -0.31 -1.65
C LEU A 106 -17.38 0.64 -1.96
N GLY A 107 -17.37 1.28 -3.12
CA GLY A 107 -18.39 2.23 -3.55
C GLY A 107 -18.46 3.49 -2.68
N PRO A 108 -19.37 4.43 -2.97
CA PRO A 108 -19.39 5.76 -2.36
C PRO A 108 -19.74 5.75 -0.85
N ARG A 109 -20.34 4.68 -0.34
CA ARG A 109 -20.67 4.54 1.10
C ARG A 109 -19.57 3.82 1.89
N GLY A 110 -18.61 3.18 1.20
CA GLY A 110 -17.45 2.57 1.82
C GLY A 110 -16.37 3.60 2.17
N LYS A 111 -15.36 3.16 2.89
CA LYS A 111 -14.22 4.01 3.26
C LYS A 111 -12.91 3.24 3.12
N LEU A 112 -11.96 3.82 2.39
CA LEU A 112 -10.60 3.34 2.31
C LEU A 112 -9.67 4.33 3.02
N ILE A 113 -8.97 3.89 4.04
CA ILE A 113 -7.93 4.67 4.72
C ILE A 113 -6.59 4.21 4.16
N SER A 114 -5.92 5.04 3.37
CA SER A 114 -4.64 4.73 2.73
C SER A 114 -3.51 5.46 3.43
N ILE A 115 -2.65 4.72 4.11
CA ILE A 115 -1.55 5.24 4.93
C ILE A 115 -0.24 4.99 4.18
N GLU A 116 0.51 6.05 3.91
CA GLU A 116 1.81 5.98 3.26
C GLU A 116 2.80 6.92 3.95
N ALA A 117 3.99 6.41 4.24
CA ALA A 117 4.99 7.12 5.02
C ALA A 117 5.92 7.97 4.14
N HIS A 118 6.35 7.45 2.99
CA HIS A 118 7.33 8.14 2.16
C HIS A 118 6.72 9.34 1.43
N PRO A 119 7.22 10.59 1.60
CA PRO A 119 6.53 11.80 1.12
C PRO A 119 6.36 11.85 -0.41
N ARG A 120 7.34 11.38 -1.18
CA ARG A 120 7.22 11.34 -2.65
C ARG A 120 6.20 10.30 -3.12
N THR A 121 6.16 9.15 -2.44
CA THR A 121 5.20 8.07 -2.72
C THR A 121 3.80 8.50 -2.34
N PHE A 122 3.66 9.13 -1.17
CA PHE A 122 2.41 9.73 -0.72
C PHE A 122 1.89 10.78 -1.71
N ARG A 123 2.77 11.60 -2.29
CA ARG A 123 2.38 12.56 -3.32
C ARG A 123 1.79 11.89 -4.56
N CYS A 124 2.32 10.73 -4.97
CA CYS A 124 1.72 9.93 -6.04
C CYS A 124 0.32 9.44 -5.67
N LEU A 125 0.14 8.93 -4.44
CA LEU A 125 -1.16 8.51 -3.91
C LEU A 125 -2.17 9.66 -3.91
N GLU A 126 -1.79 10.85 -3.42
CA GLU A 126 -2.65 12.04 -3.44
C GLU A 126 -3.11 12.39 -4.86
N LYS A 127 -2.18 12.43 -5.81
CA LYS A 127 -2.49 12.72 -7.21
C LYS A 127 -3.37 11.66 -7.87
N LEU A 128 -3.16 10.39 -7.55
CA LEU A 128 -4.04 9.31 -8.01
C LEU A 128 -5.47 9.53 -7.49
N ILE A 129 -5.64 9.84 -6.21
CA ILE A 129 -6.94 10.09 -5.58
C ILE A 129 -7.62 11.31 -6.22
N GLU A 130 -6.90 12.42 -6.36
CA GLU A 130 -7.38 13.68 -6.95
C GLU A 130 -7.89 13.48 -8.37
N TYR A 131 -7.06 12.94 -9.26
CA TYR A 131 -7.38 12.77 -10.68
C TYR A 131 -8.50 11.75 -10.94
N ASN A 132 -8.61 10.73 -10.10
CA ASN A 132 -9.71 9.75 -10.19
C ASN A 132 -10.95 10.15 -9.38
N ARG A 133 -10.93 11.28 -8.64
CA ARG A 133 -12.04 11.80 -7.82
C ARG A 133 -12.53 10.75 -6.80
N LEU A 134 -11.61 10.10 -6.11
CA LEU A 134 -11.93 9.03 -5.16
C LEU A 134 -12.38 9.62 -3.81
N SER A 135 -13.64 10.01 -3.72
CA SER A 135 -14.21 10.68 -2.54
C SER A 135 -14.33 9.78 -1.29
N ASN A 136 -14.24 8.46 -1.46
CA ASN A 136 -14.28 7.47 -0.39
C ASN A 136 -12.87 7.04 0.11
N VAL A 137 -11.81 7.67 -0.38
CA VAL A 137 -10.42 7.41 0.04
C VAL A 137 -9.92 8.54 0.93
N VAL A 138 -9.37 8.18 2.09
CA VAL A 138 -8.75 9.09 3.05
C VAL A 138 -7.24 8.83 3.07
N PRO A 139 -6.42 9.64 2.38
CA PRO A 139 -4.98 9.50 2.42
C PRO A 139 -4.43 10.07 3.74
N ILE A 140 -3.44 9.38 4.32
CA ILE A 140 -2.75 9.81 5.55
C ILE A 140 -1.25 9.71 5.36
N HIS A 141 -0.55 10.85 5.41
CA HIS A 141 0.90 10.90 5.35
C HIS A 141 1.50 10.69 6.74
N THR A 142 1.85 9.48 7.06
CA THR A 142 2.47 9.11 8.34
C THR A 142 3.12 7.73 8.26
N ALA A 143 4.13 7.51 9.07
CA ALA A 143 4.61 6.17 9.38
C ALA A 143 3.77 5.57 10.51
N VAL A 144 3.50 4.26 10.42
CA VAL A 144 2.90 3.52 11.54
C VAL A 144 4.02 3.00 12.43
N SER A 145 3.89 3.23 13.73
CA SER A 145 4.89 2.89 14.74
C SER A 145 4.23 2.31 16.00
N GLU A 146 5.06 1.89 16.95
CA GLU A 146 4.63 1.35 18.24
C GLU A 146 4.13 2.44 19.20
N THR A 147 4.60 3.67 19.06
CA THR A 147 4.25 4.79 19.93
C THR A 147 3.62 5.94 19.14
N PRO A 148 2.62 6.62 19.70
CA PRO A 148 2.02 7.77 19.04
C PRO A 148 2.92 9.00 19.15
N GLY A 149 3.01 9.76 18.06
CA GLY A 149 3.79 10.99 18.00
C GLY A 149 5.28 10.75 17.74
N GLY A 150 6.02 11.84 17.55
CA GLY A 150 7.42 11.81 17.23
C GLY A 150 7.71 11.75 15.73
N THR A 151 8.98 11.56 15.42
CA THR A 151 9.50 11.48 14.04
C THR A 151 10.29 10.20 13.90
N VAL A 152 10.02 9.49 12.82
CA VAL A 152 10.84 8.36 12.37
C VAL A 152 11.56 8.75 11.09
N TYR A 153 12.63 8.03 10.77
CA TYR A 153 13.38 8.26 9.55
C TYR A 153 13.18 7.09 8.60
N ILE A 154 12.90 7.40 7.34
CA ILE A 154 12.77 6.39 6.29
C ILE A 154 13.85 6.56 5.24
N GLU A 155 14.22 5.45 4.63
CA GLU A 155 15.16 5.42 3.54
C GLU A 155 14.68 6.29 2.38
N ASN A 156 15.60 7.05 1.79
CA ASN A 156 15.32 7.86 0.61
C ASN A 156 15.83 7.13 -0.64
N SER A 157 15.20 6.04 -1.01
CA SER A 157 15.51 5.34 -2.25
C SER A 157 14.41 5.54 -3.29
N ASP A 158 14.78 5.53 -4.57
CA ASP A 158 13.80 5.57 -5.67
C ASP A 158 13.04 4.24 -5.85
N ALA A 159 13.47 3.19 -5.15
CA ALA A 159 12.77 1.93 -5.07
C ALA A 159 11.67 2.03 -4.00
N TYR A 160 10.57 2.73 -4.32
CA TYR A 160 9.48 3.03 -3.38
C TYR A 160 8.85 1.78 -2.72
N LEU A 161 9.03 0.61 -3.31
CA LEU A 161 8.58 -0.68 -2.76
C LEU A 161 9.50 -1.23 -1.66
N ALA A 162 10.61 -0.56 -1.34
CA ALA A 162 11.62 -1.07 -0.41
C ALA A 162 12.13 -0.01 0.59
N ASN A 163 11.42 1.12 0.75
CA ASN A 163 11.80 2.14 1.71
C ASN A 163 11.45 1.71 3.14
N ARG A 164 12.44 1.65 4.02
CA ARG A 164 12.34 1.13 5.39
C ARG A 164 12.58 2.19 6.43
N LEU A 165 12.19 1.90 7.68
CA LEU A 165 12.59 2.68 8.84
C LEU A 165 14.09 2.55 9.07
N GLN A 166 14.75 3.69 9.31
CA GLN A 166 16.19 3.78 9.50
C GLN A 166 16.55 4.77 10.63
N LYS A 167 17.83 4.75 11.04
CA LYS A 167 18.35 5.70 12.03
C LYS A 167 18.54 7.12 11.47
N SER A 168 18.61 7.26 10.15
CA SER A 168 18.75 8.53 9.42
C SER A 168 18.08 8.43 8.06
N GLY A 169 17.61 9.53 7.51
CA GLY A 169 16.91 9.56 6.22
C GLY A 169 15.91 10.70 6.15
N ILE A 170 14.80 10.48 5.48
CA ILE A 170 13.71 11.47 5.43
C ILE A 170 12.93 11.42 6.74
N PRO A 171 12.81 12.54 7.48
CA PRO A 171 11.98 12.60 8.67
C PRO A 171 10.49 12.55 8.30
N VAL A 172 9.73 11.68 8.97
CA VAL A 172 8.31 11.50 8.75
C VAL A 172 7.60 11.45 10.11
N PRO A 173 6.42 12.09 10.25
CA PRO A 173 5.62 11.96 11.46
C PRO A 173 5.22 10.50 11.66
N ALA A 174 5.19 10.06 12.91
CA ALA A 174 4.81 8.70 13.27
C ALA A 174 3.58 8.69 14.19
N THR A 175 2.75 7.66 14.02
CA THR A 175 1.58 7.44 14.86
C THR A 175 1.25 5.96 14.95
N THR A 176 0.29 5.58 15.80
CA THR A 176 -0.19 4.21 15.91
C THR A 176 -1.48 4.03 15.10
N ILE A 177 -1.78 2.78 14.73
CA ILE A 177 -3.05 2.47 14.03
C ILE A 177 -4.24 2.80 14.93
N ASP A 178 -4.14 2.56 16.25
CA ASP A 178 -5.19 2.90 17.23
C ASP A 178 -5.46 4.41 17.30
N CYS A 179 -4.43 5.25 17.16
CA CYS A 179 -4.61 6.70 17.08
C CYS A 179 -5.38 7.11 15.82
N ILE A 180 -5.06 6.49 14.68
CA ILE A 180 -5.79 6.72 13.41
C ILE A 180 -7.23 6.25 13.54
N TYR A 181 -7.45 5.06 14.08
CA TYR A 181 -8.77 4.46 14.33
C TYR A 181 -9.66 5.40 15.15
N ARG A 182 -9.15 5.89 16.29
CA ARG A 182 -9.86 6.84 17.18
C ARG A 182 -10.10 8.20 16.50
N LYS A 183 -9.07 8.78 15.87
CA LYS A 183 -9.17 10.08 15.19
C LYS A 183 -10.23 10.12 14.11
N LEU A 184 -10.39 9.01 13.37
CA LEU A 184 -11.37 8.90 12.28
C LEU A 184 -12.74 8.42 12.76
N GLY A 185 -12.92 8.13 14.06
CA GLY A 185 -14.17 7.63 14.63
C GLY A 185 -14.63 6.30 14.00
N LEU A 186 -13.68 5.44 13.63
CA LEU A 186 -14.01 4.17 13.01
C LEU A 186 -14.71 3.25 14.04
N ARG A 187 -15.69 2.47 13.61
CA ARG A 187 -16.41 1.54 14.48
C ARG A 187 -16.09 0.09 14.17
N ARG A 188 -15.97 -0.23 12.90
CA ARG A 188 -15.68 -1.57 12.37
C ARG A 188 -14.76 -1.45 11.17
N ILE A 189 -13.80 -2.34 11.11
CA ILE A 189 -12.88 -2.47 9.99
C ILE A 189 -13.10 -3.85 9.38
N HIS A 190 -13.50 -3.89 8.12
CA HIS A 190 -13.80 -5.14 7.42
C HIS A 190 -12.51 -5.80 6.92
N PHE A 191 -11.51 -4.98 6.59
CA PHE A 191 -10.21 -5.48 6.16
C PHE A 191 -9.08 -4.52 6.53
N LEU A 192 -7.99 -5.07 7.05
CA LEU A 192 -6.73 -4.37 7.27
C LEU A 192 -5.64 -5.07 6.47
N LYS A 193 -5.11 -4.36 5.46
CA LYS A 193 -3.89 -4.76 4.76
C LYS A 193 -2.71 -4.00 5.36
N MET A 194 -1.57 -4.68 5.54
CA MET A 194 -0.32 -4.07 5.98
C MET A 194 0.85 -4.61 5.16
N ASN A 195 1.66 -3.70 4.62
CA ASN A 195 2.86 -4.02 3.83
C ASN A 195 3.87 -2.87 4.00
N ILE A 196 4.73 -2.94 5.02
CA ILE A 196 5.59 -1.83 5.47
C ILE A 196 7.06 -2.23 5.74
N GLU A 197 7.54 -3.20 4.99
CA GLU A 197 8.95 -3.53 4.81
C GLU A 197 9.73 -3.77 6.13
N GLY A 198 9.15 -4.62 7.02
CA GLY A 198 9.75 -5.02 8.29
C GLY A 198 9.28 -4.22 9.52
N ALA A 199 8.52 -3.13 9.32
CA ALA A 199 7.95 -2.36 10.42
C ALA A 199 6.65 -2.96 11.00
N GLU A 200 6.14 -4.07 10.45
CA GLU A 200 4.92 -4.76 10.89
C GLU A 200 4.98 -5.11 12.37
N ARG A 201 6.14 -5.55 12.88
CA ARG A 201 6.35 -5.89 14.31
C ARG A 201 6.09 -4.74 15.26
N PHE A 202 6.37 -3.51 14.83
CA PHE A 202 6.10 -2.31 15.64
C PHE A 202 4.64 -1.89 15.54
N ALA A 203 4.09 -1.94 14.32
CA ALA A 203 2.71 -1.56 14.06
C ALA A 203 1.70 -2.43 14.82
N ILE A 204 1.90 -3.75 14.87
CA ILE A 204 0.97 -4.68 15.54
C ILE A 204 0.89 -4.46 17.04
N ARG A 205 1.98 -4.07 17.71
CA ARG A 205 2.01 -3.88 19.17
C ARG A 205 1.12 -2.74 19.65
N ALA A 206 0.81 -1.81 18.76
CA ALA A 206 0.03 -0.61 19.06
C ALA A 206 -1.29 -0.54 18.27
N MET A 207 -1.93 -1.69 18.01
CA MET A 207 -3.21 -1.78 17.30
C MET A 207 -4.26 -2.60 18.07
N ARG A 208 -4.22 -2.60 19.41
CA ARG A 208 -5.11 -3.46 20.22
C ARG A 208 -6.59 -3.11 20.05
N GLU A 209 -6.96 -1.84 20.03
CA GLU A 209 -8.33 -1.39 19.79
C GLU A 209 -8.77 -1.73 18.37
N THR A 210 -7.93 -1.39 17.40
CA THR A 210 -8.14 -1.68 15.99
C THR A 210 -8.29 -3.18 15.74
N LEU A 211 -7.46 -4.00 16.39
CA LEU A 211 -7.50 -5.45 16.27
C LEU A 211 -8.85 -6.03 16.70
N CYS A 212 -9.40 -5.55 17.82
CA CYS A 212 -10.70 -5.99 18.32
C CYS A 212 -11.87 -5.64 17.39
N GLN A 213 -11.69 -4.66 16.50
CA GLN A 213 -12.70 -4.14 15.59
C GLN A 213 -12.46 -4.53 14.12
N THR A 214 -11.42 -5.30 13.84
CA THR A 214 -11.06 -5.73 12.50
C THR A 214 -11.52 -7.17 12.25
N GLU A 215 -12.24 -7.40 11.14
CA GLU A 215 -12.73 -8.73 10.74
C GLU A 215 -11.63 -9.59 10.15
N ILE A 216 -10.88 -9.04 9.19
CA ILE A 216 -9.89 -9.78 8.41
C ILE A 216 -8.61 -8.97 8.26
N PHE A 217 -7.48 -9.66 8.38
CA PHE A 217 -6.14 -9.09 8.25
C PHE A 217 -5.39 -9.77 7.12
N CYS A 218 -4.60 -8.99 6.37
CA CYS A 218 -3.53 -9.48 5.49
C CYS A 218 -2.27 -8.68 5.80
N ILE A 219 -1.32 -9.30 6.46
CA ILE A 219 -0.05 -8.68 6.84
C ILE A 219 1.06 -9.34 6.03
N SER A 220 1.68 -8.57 5.14
CA SER A 220 2.82 -8.99 4.33
C SER A 220 4.07 -8.90 5.19
N CYS A 221 4.62 -10.06 5.55
CA CYS A 221 5.93 -10.18 6.17
C CYS A 221 7.00 -10.32 5.08
N HIS A 222 8.26 -10.08 5.44
CA HIS A 222 9.33 -9.99 4.44
C HIS A 222 10.42 -11.03 4.69
N ASP A 223 10.04 -12.19 5.24
CA ASP A 223 10.97 -13.27 5.62
C ASP A 223 11.78 -13.79 4.43
N SER A 224 11.18 -13.96 3.26
CA SER A 224 11.91 -14.36 2.05
C SER A 224 12.87 -13.27 1.55
N LEU A 225 12.57 -12.00 1.77
CA LEU A 225 13.49 -10.91 1.46
C LEU A 225 14.66 -10.89 2.46
N ALA A 226 14.41 -11.22 3.73
CA ALA A 226 15.45 -11.42 4.73
C ALA A 226 16.43 -12.54 4.33
N GLU A 227 15.93 -13.64 3.77
CA GLU A 227 16.77 -14.74 3.26
C GLU A 227 17.68 -14.30 2.12
N ILE A 228 17.17 -13.47 1.22
CA ILE A 228 17.92 -12.97 0.06
C ILE A 228 18.95 -11.90 0.45
N THR A 229 18.59 -11.02 1.37
CA THR A 229 19.41 -9.85 1.73
C THR A 229 20.32 -10.10 2.94
N GLY A 230 20.05 -11.13 3.75
CA GLY A 230 20.71 -11.36 5.04
C GLY A 230 20.27 -10.37 6.13
N ASP A 231 19.20 -9.60 5.92
CA ASP A 231 18.71 -8.63 6.89
C ASP A 231 17.60 -9.22 7.76
N ASP A 232 17.98 -9.71 8.94
CA ASP A 232 17.05 -10.34 9.88
C ASP A 232 15.97 -9.37 10.43
N ALA A 233 16.14 -8.05 10.29
CA ALA A 233 15.11 -7.10 10.66
C ALA A 233 13.82 -7.25 9.84
N LEU A 234 13.90 -7.89 8.67
CA LEU A 234 12.77 -8.20 7.81
C LEU A 234 11.98 -9.45 8.23
N ARG A 235 12.52 -10.28 9.13
CA ARG A 235 11.84 -11.50 9.60
C ARG A 235 10.76 -11.16 10.62
N THR A 236 9.56 -10.87 10.16
CA THR A 236 8.45 -10.41 11.01
C THR A 236 7.34 -11.46 11.15
N ARG A 237 7.31 -12.49 10.31
CA ARG A 237 6.20 -13.44 10.20
C ARG A 237 5.90 -14.19 11.51
N LEU A 238 6.92 -14.68 12.19
CA LEU A 238 6.72 -15.42 13.44
C LEU A 238 6.09 -14.55 14.52
N GLU A 239 6.57 -13.32 14.67
CA GLU A 239 6.09 -12.34 15.65
C GLU A 239 4.68 -11.90 15.35
N VAL A 240 4.37 -11.57 14.07
CA VAL A 240 3.02 -11.20 13.61
C VAL A 240 2.04 -12.34 13.85
N ARG A 241 2.41 -13.55 13.48
CA ARG A 241 1.60 -14.76 13.67
C ARG A 241 1.28 -15.00 15.15
N GLN A 242 2.30 -14.95 16.00
CA GLN A 242 2.16 -15.16 17.44
C GLN A 242 1.26 -14.08 18.05
N PHE A 243 1.48 -12.82 17.74
CA PHE A 243 0.65 -11.71 18.22
C PHE A 243 -0.83 -11.89 17.86
N LEU A 244 -1.15 -12.27 16.63
CA LEU A 244 -2.54 -12.50 16.22
C LEU A 244 -3.18 -13.65 17.00
N ILE A 245 -2.48 -14.78 17.17
CA ILE A 245 -2.98 -15.96 17.89
C ILE A 245 -3.24 -15.64 19.38
N GLU A 246 -2.29 -14.97 20.03
CA GLU A 246 -2.39 -14.58 21.46
C GLU A 246 -3.56 -13.63 21.71
N ASN A 247 -4.00 -12.90 20.68
CA ASN A 247 -5.16 -12.01 20.74
C ASN A 247 -6.45 -12.64 20.18
N GLY A 248 -6.49 -13.97 20.04
CA GLY A 248 -7.70 -14.71 19.66
C GLY A 248 -8.09 -14.61 18.18
N ILE A 249 -7.14 -14.21 17.32
CA ILE A 249 -7.33 -14.17 15.87
C ILE A 249 -6.91 -15.50 15.27
N ARG A 250 -7.79 -16.15 14.52
CA ARG A 250 -7.45 -17.36 13.78
C ARG A 250 -6.54 -17.02 12.60
N VAL A 251 -5.39 -17.68 12.53
CA VAL A 251 -4.37 -17.41 11.50
C VAL A 251 -4.42 -18.47 10.40
N CYS A 252 -4.31 -18.01 9.16
CA CYS A 252 -4.10 -18.83 7.97
C CYS A 252 -2.89 -18.33 7.18
N GLU A 253 -2.18 -19.23 6.53
CA GLU A 253 -1.03 -18.92 5.69
C GLU A 253 -1.14 -19.68 4.36
N ARG A 254 -0.72 -19.03 3.28
CA ARG A 254 -0.69 -19.62 1.94
C ARG A 254 0.68 -20.29 1.73
N ARG A 255 0.76 -21.60 1.95
CA ARG A 255 2.03 -22.34 1.94
C ARG A 255 2.33 -23.10 0.64
N ASP A 256 1.50 -22.94 -0.40
CA ASP A 256 1.74 -23.61 -1.68
C ASP A 256 3.09 -23.15 -2.26
N PRO A 257 4.03 -24.08 -2.50
CA PRO A 257 5.36 -23.77 -3.05
C PRO A 257 5.33 -23.13 -4.42
N CYS A 258 4.25 -23.32 -5.19
CA CYS A 258 4.05 -22.72 -6.51
C CYS A 258 3.74 -21.23 -6.44
N LEU A 259 3.34 -20.72 -5.28
CA LEU A 259 3.08 -19.30 -5.10
C LEU A 259 4.39 -18.50 -4.97
N PRO A 260 4.41 -17.26 -5.47
CA PRO A 260 5.52 -16.34 -5.22
C PRO A 260 5.84 -16.19 -3.72
N SER A 261 7.11 -15.99 -3.39
CA SER A 261 7.57 -15.88 -2.00
C SER A 261 6.86 -14.79 -1.23
N TYR A 262 6.66 -13.62 -1.83
CA TYR A 262 5.96 -12.48 -1.22
C TYR A 262 4.48 -12.77 -0.89
N ILE A 263 3.85 -13.76 -1.54
CA ILE A 263 2.51 -14.25 -1.18
C ILE A 263 2.59 -15.25 -0.02
N ARG A 264 3.60 -16.12 -0.02
CA ARG A 264 3.83 -17.09 1.04
C ARG A 264 4.27 -16.47 2.37
N ASP A 265 4.81 -15.26 2.32
CA ASP A 265 5.18 -14.48 3.49
C ASP A 265 3.97 -13.76 4.14
N GLN A 266 2.80 -13.80 3.52
CA GLN A 266 1.61 -13.19 4.10
C GLN A 266 1.05 -14.01 5.26
N VAL A 267 0.72 -13.31 6.33
CA VAL A 267 -0.07 -13.83 7.46
C VAL A 267 -1.49 -13.29 7.34
N TRP A 268 -2.44 -14.20 7.19
CA TRP A 268 -3.88 -13.89 7.18
C TRP A 268 -4.47 -14.14 8.54
N GLY A 269 -5.20 -13.17 9.08
CA GLY A 269 -5.92 -13.27 10.34
C GLY A 269 -7.42 -13.14 10.14
N PHE A 270 -8.21 -13.94 10.87
CA PHE A 270 -9.67 -13.92 10.84
C PHE A 270 -10.20 -13.78 12.26
N ASN A 271 -10.94 -12.71 12.52
CA ASN A 271 -11.63 -12.48 13.80
C ASN A 271 -12.99 -13.19 13.76
N ASP A 272 -12.99 -14.47 14.12
CA ASP A 272 -14.18 -15.32 14.02
C ASP A 272 -15.34 -14.78 14.86
N ARG A 273 -15.08 -14.10 15.97
CA ARG A 273 -16.11 -13.43 16.79
C ARG A 273 -16.89 -12.39 15.98
N LEU A 274 -16.20 -11.53 15.24
CA LEU A 274 -16.85 -10.50 14.41
C LEU A 274 -17.52 -11.10 13.18
N LEU A 275 -16.89 -12.13 12.57
CA LEU A 275 -17.44 -12.80 11.40
C LEU A 275 -18.73 -13.54 11.70
N GLN A 276 -18.83 -14.20 12.87
CA GLN A 276 -20.05 -14.89 13.32
C GLN A 276 -21.19 -13.91 13.61
N MET A 277 -20.91 -12.77 14.24
CA MET A 277 -21.93 -11.73 14.49
C MET A 277 -22.60 -11.24 13.19
N LYS A 278 -21.87 -11.24 12.08
CA LYS A 278 -22.38 -10.86 10.76
C LYS A 278 -23.32 -11.91 10.16
N ALA A 279 -23.06 -13.20 10.42
CA ALA A 279 -23.87 -14.30 9.94
C ALA A 279 -25.24 -14.39 10.65
N VAL A 280 -25.35 -13.85 11.86
CA VAL A 280 -26.60 -13.84 12.66
C VAL A 280 -27.44 -12.59 12.37
N ALA A 281 -26.85 -11.53 11.85
CA ALA A 281 -27.52 -10.23 11.61
C ALA A 281 -27.99 -10.04 10.15
N GLY A 282 -27.69 -10.95 9.23
CA GLY A 282 -28.10 -10.94 7.83
C GLY A 282 -28.97 -12.12 7.49
#